data_a6081f0b07a842bf72b7e8e1ab63e4ee
#
_entry.id   a6081f0b07a842bf72b7e8e1ab63e4ee
#
_cell.length_a   1.000
_cell.length_b   1.000
_cell.length_c   1.000
_cell.angle_alpha   90.00
_cell.angle_beta   90.00
_cell.angle_gamma   90.00
#
_symmetry.space_group_name_H-M   'P 1'
#
loop_
_entity.id
_entity.type
_entity.pdbx_description
1 polymer ?
#
loop_
_entity_poly.entity_id
_entity_poly.type
_entity_poly.pdbx_seq_one_letter_code
_entity_poly.pdbx_strand_id
1 'polypeptide(L)'
;MPDELWMVIDPLLPPEPHAVLDLIERELGERLAILVTIPYHVRSSEELRSRFRGQVETTIWGHRACRKRLADGAGFRAFEPGDALPGGASAHRIGKPRRYETPLLLPSHRALVFGDAVAEVDGELRVWSERRVDEEVSAFYHQRFNPTLEPLLELDFDRVLVTHGEPRLKDAREELARALRAEPWYHRA
;
A
#
# COMPACT_ATOMS: atom_id res chain seq x y z
N MET A 1 -7.11 -29.00 1.05
CA MET A 1 -6.02 -28.00 1.11
C MET A 1 -6.67 -26.66 1.31
N PRO A 2 -6.23 -25.79 2.21
CA PRO A 2 -6.84 -24.46 2.28
C PRO A 2 -6.61 -23.75 0.95
N ASP A 3 -7.62 -23.01 0.46
CA ASP A 3 -7.53 -22.13 -0.72
C ASP A 3 -6.27 -21.27 -0.61
N GLU A 4 -5.20 -21.60 -1.31
CA GLU A 4 -3.97 -20.81 -1.28
C GLU A 4 -4.20 -19.52 -2.03
N LEU A 5 -4.39 -18.45 -1.25
CA LEU A 5 -4.52 -17.11 -1.75
C LEU A 5 -3.16 -16.39 -1.71
N TRP A 6 -2.69 -15.99 -2.86
CA TRP A 6 -1.54 -15.08 -3.00
C TRP A 6 -1.99 -13.64 -3.08
N MET A 7 -1.25 -12.77 -2.42
CA MET A 7 -1.49 -11.32 -2.45
C MET A 7 -0.26 -10.60 -2.97
N VAL A 8 -0.47 -9.74 -3.96
CA VAL A 8 0.52 -8.79 -4.46
C VAL A 8 -0.01 -7.38 -4.20
N ILE A 9 0.81 -6.52 -3.61
CA ILE A 9 0.38 -5.17 -3.23
C ILE A 9 1.18 -4.15 -4.03
N ASP A 10 0.48 -3.20 -4.66
CA ASP A 10 1.05 -2.10 -5.44
C ASP A 10 2.11 -2.54 -6.48
N PRO A 11 1.81 -3.51 -7.35
CA PRO A 11 2.80 -4.10 -8.22
C PRO A 11 3.43 -3.10 -9.17
N LEU A 12 4.76 -3.10 -9.21
CA LEU A 12 5.55 -2.40 -10.20
C LEU A 12 6.57 -3.39 -10.76
N LEU A 13 6.31 -3.91 -11.95
CA LEU A 13 7.23 -4.82 -12.63
C LEU A 13 8.43 -4.05 -13.18
N PRO A 14 9.65 -4.58 -13.06
CA PRO A 14 10.82 -4.00 -13.72
C PRO A 14 10.72 -4.16 -15.25
N PRO A 15 11.55 -3.45 -16.04
CA PRO A 15 11.57 -3.57 -17.49
C PRO A 15 11.80 -5.01 -17.98
N GLU A 16 12.58 -5.81 -17.23
CA GLU A 16 12.79 -7.23 -17.50
C GLU A 16 12.17 -8.06 -16.35
N PRO A 17 10.86 -8.34 -16.40
CA PRO A 17 10.12 -8.87 -15.25
C PRO A 17 10.27 -10.39 -15.06
N HIS A 18 11.02 -11.10 -15.92
CA HIS A 18 11.01 -12.57 -15.98
C HIS A 18 11.26 -13.21 -14.61
N ALA A 19 12.33 -12.83 -13.89
CA ALA A 19 12.66 -13.42 -12.61
C ALA A 19 11.57 -13.23 -11.54
N VAL A 20 10.91 -12.04 -11.54
CA VAL A 20 9.80 -11.75 -10.61
C VAL A 20 8.56 -12.54 -11.01
N LEU A 21 8.25 -12.62 -12.30
CA LEU A 21 7.11 -13.39 -12.80
C LEU A 21 7.29 -14.89 -12.55
N ASP A 22 8.49 -15.43 -12.78
CA ASP A 22 8.83 -16.83 -12.52
C ASP A 22 8.72 -17.15 -11.02
N LEU A 23 9.11 -16.22 -10.15
CA LEU A 23 8.92 -16.37 -8.70
C LEU A 23 7.44 -16.44 -8.35
N ILE A 24 6.63 -15.50 -8.85
CA ILE A 24 5.18 -15.47 -8.60
C ILE A 24 4.56 -16.77 -9.14
N GLU A 25 4.89 -17.18 -10.37
CA GLU A 25 4.32 -18.37 -11.02
C GLU A 25 4.64 -19.67 -10.27
N ARG A 26 5.86 -19.78 -9.73
CA ARG A 26 6.28 -20.96 -8.96
C ARG A 26 5.55 -21.11 -7.63
N GLU A 27 5.26 -19.99 -6.99
CA GLU A 27 4.64 -19.95 -5.67
C GLU A 27 3.11 -19.74 -5.74
N LEU A 28 2.56 -19.53 -6.96
CA LEU A 28 1.17 -19.18 -7.16
C LEU A 28 0.23 -20.31 -6.72
N GLY A 29 -0.72 -19.97 -5.85
CA GLY A 29 -1.79 -20.86 -5.43
C GLY A 29 -2.98 -20.86 -6.39
N GLU A 30 -4.18 -21.11 -5.88
CA GLU A 30 -5.40 -21.17 -6.68
C GLU A 30 -5.96 -19.78 -7.02
N ARG A 31 -5.63 -18.76 -6.22
CA ARG A 31 -6.14 -17.40 -6.36
C ARG A 31 -5.05 -16.34 -6.16
N LEU A 32 -5.12 -15.30 -6.96
CA LEU A 32 -4.25 -14.12 -6.87
C LEU A 32 -5.10 -12.86 -6.62
N ALA A 33 -4.92 -12.21 -5.49
CA ALA A 33 -5.47 -10.89 -5.21
C ALA A 33 -4.38 -9.83 -5.39
N ILE A 34 -4.66 -8.86 -6.25
CA ILE A 34 -3.81 -7.67 -6.43
C ILE A 34 -4.46 -6.54 -5.66
N LEU A 35 -3.83 -6.06 -4.60
CA LEU A 35 -4.33 -4.98 -3.76
C LEU A 35 -3.62 -3.68 -4.12
N VAL A 36 -4.36 -2.60 -4.30
CA VAL A 36 -3.83 -1.28 -4.66
C VAL A 36 -4.16 -0.30 -3.54
N THR A 37 -3.12 0.24 -2.90
CA THR A 37 -3.26 1.16 -1.76
C THR A 37 -3.65 2.57 -2.18
N ILE A 38 -3.16 3.04 -3.34
CA ILE A 38 -3.42 4.38 -3.86
C ILE A 38 -3.63 4.34 -5.39
N PRO A 39 -4.51 5.16 -5.99
CA PRO A 39 -4.83 5.09 -7.42
C PRO A 39 -3.64 5.15 -8.37
N TYR A 40 -2.56 5.81 -7.99
CA TYR A 40 -1.34 5.89 -8.82
C TYR A 40 -0.57 4.57 -8.89
N HIS A 41 -0.81 3.63 -7.97
CA HIS A 41 -0.13 2.35 -7.88
C HIS A 41 -0.86 1.20 -8.58
N VAL A 42 -1.85 1.48 -9.44
CA VAL A 42 -2.40 0.44 -10.34
C VAL A 42 -1.36 -0.14 -11.29
N ARG A 43 -0.40 0.67 -11.72
CA ARG A 43 0.84 0.34 -12.47
C ARG A 43 0.71 -0.98 -13.26
N SER A 44 1.42 -2.03 -12.85
CA SER A 44 1.44 -3.34 -13.52
C SER A 44 0.29 -4.29 -13.11
N SER A 45 -0.76 -3.79 -12.45
CA SER A 45 -1.86 -4.66 -11.98
C SER A 45 -2.59 -5.37 -13.11
N GLU A 46 -2.88 -4.69 -14.22
CA GLU A 46 -3.57 -5.30 -15.38
C GLU A 46 -2.65 -6.25 -16.14
N GLU A 47 -1.36 -5.95 -16.21
CA GLU A 47 -0.34 -6.82 -16.80
C GLU A 47 -0.24 -8.14 -16.03
N LEU A 48 -0.10 -8.09 -14.69
CA LEU A 48 -0.10 -9.28 -13.83
C LEU A 48 -1.39 -10.07 -13.99
N ARG A 49 -2.55 -9.40 -13.94
CA ARG A 49 -3.83 -10.06 -14.15
C ARG A 49 -3.91 -10.75 -15.51
N SER A 50 -3.43 -10.09 -16.56
CA SER A 50 -3.42 -10.66 -17.92
C SER A 50 -2.47 -11.86 -18.03
N ARG A 51 -1.31 -11.78 -17.39
CA ARG A 51 -0.30 -12.86 -17.37
C ARG A 51 -0.84 -14.15 -16.77
N PHE A 52 -1.57 -14.05 -15.66
CA PHE A 52 -2.07 -15.20 -14.94
C PHE A 52 -3.53 -15.58 -15.29
N ARG A 53 -4.12 -14.87 -16.25
CA ARG A 53 -5.47 -15.14 -16.72
C ARG A 53 -5.59 -16.57 -17.28
N GLY A 54 -6.54 -17.33 -16.73
CA GLY A 54 -6.77 -18.72 -17.13
C GLY A 54 -5.88 -19.75 -16.41
N GLN A 55 -4.91 -19.31 -15.62
CA GLN A 55 -4.14 -20.17 -14.73
C GLN A 55 -4.78 -20.18 -13.33
N VAL A 56 -5.07 -18.98 -12.79
CA VAL A 56 -5.70 -18.80 -11.49
C VAL A 56 -6.77 -17.69 -11.54
N GLU A 57 -7.68 -17.70 -10.56
CA GLU A 57 -8.60 -16.60 -10.37
C GLU A 57 -7.84 -15.34 -9.93
N THR A 58 -7.76 -14.32 -10.79
CA THR A 58 -7.05 -13.09 -10.50
C THR A 58 -8.01 -11.90 -10.40
N THR A 59 -7.98 -11.19 -9.26
CA THR A 59 -8.79 -9.99 -9.00
C THR A 59 -7.92 -8.81 -8.60
N ILE A 60 -8.29 -7.61 -9.06
CA ILE A 60 -7.66 -6.34 -8.65
C ILE A 60 -8.59 -5.64 -7.67
N TRP A 61 -8.08 -5.25 -6.51
CA TRP A 61 -8.81 -4.55 -5.46
C TRP A 61 -8.18 -3.18 -5.20
N GLY A 62 -8.99 -2.15 -5.04
CA GLY A 62 -8.51 -0.81 -4.74
C GLY A 62 -9.63 0.16 -4.45
N HIS A 63 -9.30 1.34 -3.93
CA HIS A 63 -10.27 2.41 -3.82
C HIS A 63 -10.93 2.68 -5.19
N ARG A 64 -12.23 3.02 -5.22
CA ARG A 64 -12.99 3.27 -6.46
C ARG A 64 -12.30 4.21 -7.47
N ALA A 65 -11.45 5.14 -6.99
CA ALA A 65 -10.69 6.04 -7.86
C ALA A 65 -9.66 5.31 -8.73
N CYS A 66 -9.22 4.09 -8.36
CA CYS A 66 -8.32 3.25 -9.15
C CYS A 66 -8.95 2.89 -10.51
N ARG A 67 -10.29 2.72 -10.55
CA ARG A 67 -11.01 2.34 -11.78
C ARG A 67 -10.71 3.24 -12.98
N LYS A 68 -10.51 4.53 -12.75
CA LYS A 68 -10.22 5.52 -13.81
C LYS A 68 -8.81 5.40 -14.41
N ARG A 69 -7.94 4.63 -13.76
CA ARG A 69 -6.53 4.43 -14.16
C ARG A 69 -6.29 3.06 -14.80
N LEU A 70 -7.27 2.18 -14.70
CA LEU A 70 -7.25 0.89 -15.36
C LEU A 70 -7.77 1.04 -16.80
N ALA A 71 -7.14 0.38 -17.77
CA ALA A 71 -7.49 0.46 -19.19
C ALA A 71 -8.89 -0.14 -19.45
N ASP A 72 -9.11 -1.39 -19.04
CA ASP A 72 -10.40 -2.05 -19.17
C ASP A 72 -11.14 -2.23 -17.84
N GLY A 73 -10.38 -2.28 -16.73
CA GLY A 73 -10.90 -2.52 -15.38
C GLY A 73 -11.57 -3.87 -15.21
N ALA A 74 -11.33 -4.82 -16.10
CA ALA A 74 -11.84 -6.17 -15.93
C ALA A 74 -11.28 -6.81 -14.66
N GLY A 75 -12.14 -7.50 -13.89
CA GLY A 75 -11.77 -8.09 -12.61
C GLY A 75 -11.43 -7.09 -11.50
N PHE A 76 -11.72 -5.79 -11.70
CA PHE A 76 -11.57 -4.79 -10.66
C PHE A 76 -12.74 -4.83 -9.67
N ARG A 77 -12.40 -4.82 -8.39
CA ARG A 77 -13.35 -4.71 -7.28
C ARG A 77 -12.97 -3.50 -6.43
N ALA A 78 -13.89 -2.54 -6.35
CA ALA A 78 -13.73 -1.40 -5.47
C ALA A 78 -13.94 -1.81 -4.02
N PHE A 79 -13.18 -1.22 -3.10
CA PHE A 79 -13.42 -1.31 -1.68
C PHE A 79 -13.39 0.08 -1.04
N GLU A 80 -13.99 0.16 0.14
CA GLU A 80 -13.93 1.32 1.03
C GLU A 80 -13.29 0.90 2.37
N PRO A 81 -12.75 1.85 3.14
CA PRO A 81 -12.25 1.55 4.49
C PRO A 81 -13.32 0.86 5.36
N GLY A 82 -12.94 -0.25 5.97
CA GLY A 82 -13.82 -1.12 6.76
C GLY A 82 -14.35 -2.35 6.03
N ASP A 83 -14.19 -2.43 4.71
CA ASP A 83 -14.55 -3.64 3.95
C ASP A 83 -13.60 -4.80 4.27
N ALA A 84 -14.14 -6.01 4.24
CA ALA A 84 -13.35 -7.24 4.32
C ALA A 84 -12.63 -7.48 2.98
N LEU A 85 -11.33 -7.65 3.05
CA LEU A 85 -10.46 -7.88 1.89
C LEU A 85 -9.93 -9.31 1.86
N PRO A 86 -9.43 -9.77 0.70
CA PRO A 86 -8.77 -11.05 0.58
C PRO A 86 -7.68 -11.27 1.64
N GLY A 87 -7.51 -12.50 2.10
CA GLY A 87 -6.51 -12.86 3.11
C GLY A 87 -6.75 -12.28 4.51
N GLY A 88 -7.96 -11.80 4.79
CA GLY A 88 -8.29 -11.14 6.05
C GLY A 88 -7.69 -9.74 6.20
N ALA A 89 -7.17 -9.16 5.12
CA ALA A 89 -6.68 -7.79 5.12
C ALA A 89 -7.83 -6.80 5.42
N SER A 90 -7.49 -5.65 5.98
CA SER A 90 -8.41 -4.55 6.21
C SER A 90 -7.85 -3.23 5.71
N ALA A 91 -8.72 -2.40 5.13
CA ALA A 91 -8.38 -1.08 4.60
C ALA A 91 -8.71 0.01 5.62
N HIS A 92 -7.81 0.97 5.76
CA HIS A 92 -7.94 2.04 6.74
C HIS A 92 -8.00 3.40 6.07
N ARG A 93 -8.84 4.28 6.63
CA ARG A 93 -9.01 5.64 6.12
C ARG A 93 -7.92 6.55 6.65
N ILE A 94 -7.36 7.39 5.77
CA ILE A 94 -6.52 8.53 6.14
C ILE A 94 -7.06 9.83 5.51
N GLY A 95 -6.54 10.96 5.97
CA GLY A 95 -7.03 12.28 5.58
C GLY A 95 -6.42 12.82 4.30
N LYS A 96 -6.76 14.09 4.01
CA LYS A 96 -6.08 14.87 2.95
C LYS A 96 -4.64 15.18 3.39
N PRO A 97 -3.68 15.22 2.44
CA PRO A 97 -3.89 15.20 0.98
C PRO A 97 -4.09 13.79 0.40
N ARG A 98 -3.84 12.73 1.15
CA ARG A 98 -3.81 11.32 0.72
C ARG A 98 -5.16 10.60 0.82
N ARG A 99 -6.29 11.30 0.77
CA ARG A 99 -7.64 10.75 1.02
C ARG A 99 -8.06 9.55 0.15
N TYR A 100 -7.35 9.28 -0.94
CA TYR A 100 -7.59 8.12 -1.82
C TYR A 100 -6.59 6.99 -1.59
N GLU A 101 -5.64 7.21 -0.71
CA GLU A 101 -4.79 6.15 -0.19
C GLU A 101 -5.52 5.45 0.96
N THR A 102 -5.42 4.14 0.96
CA THR A 102 -6.00 3.26 1.97
C THR A 102 -4.91 2.35 2.49
N PRO A 103 -4.21 2.71 3.56
CA PRO A 103 -3.28 1.79 4.22
C PRO A 103 -3.95 0.46 4.54
N LEU A 104 -3.23 -0.64 4.37
CA LEU A 104 -3.74 -1.99 4.58
C LEU A 104 -3.10 -2.62 5.81
N LEU A 105 -3.91 -3.16 6.72
CA LEU A 105 -3.42 -4.07 7.75
C LEU A 105 -3.51 -5.50 7.21
N LEU A 106 -2.43 -6.25 7.36
CA LEU A 106 -2.32 -7.67 7.07
C LEU A 106 -2.16 -8.43 8.40
N PRO A 107 -3.25 -8.86 9.05
CA PRO A 107 -3.18 -9.39 10.43
C PRO A 107 -2.29 -10.62 10.56
N SER A 108 -2.36 -11.56 9.60
CA SER A 108 -1.55 -12.79 9.59
C SER A 108 -0.04 -12.53 9.52
N HIS A 109 0.35 -11.35 9.00
CA HIS A 109 1.74 -10.93 8.87
C HIS A 109 2.13 -9.86 9.89
N ARG A 110 1.17 -9.41 10.71
CA ARG A 110 1.32 -8.27 11.63
C ARG A 110 1.96 -7.07 10.92
N ALA A 111 1.50 -6.78 9.70
CA ALA A 111 2.10 -5.77 8.83
C ALA A 111 1.08 -4.68 8.46
N LEU A 112 1.49 -3.43 8.59
CA LEU A 112 0.79 -2.26 8.08
C LEU A 112 1.47 -1.79 6.80
N VAL A 113 0.70 -1.67 5.70
CA VAL A 113 1.22 -1.34 4.37
C VAL A 113 0.78 0.06 3.98
N PHE A 114 1.72 0.89 3.55
CA PHE A 114 1.48 2.23 3.01
C PHE A 114 1.80 2.30 1.52
N GLY A 115 1.06 3.14 0.81
CA GLY A 115 1.41 3.60 -0.53
C GLY A 115 2.42 4.75 -0.46
N ASP A 116 1.92 5.99 -0.48
CA ASP A 116 2.74 7.21 -0.52
C ASP A 116 2.68 8.04 0.77
N ALA A 117 1.78 7.73 1.71
CA ALA A 117 1.64 8.55 2.93
C ALA A 117 2.87 8.49 3.82
N VAL A 118 3.52 7.33 3.85
CA VAL A 118 4.74 7.08 4.61
C VAL A 118 5.76 6.41 3.69
N ALA A 119 6.99 6.87 3.73
CA ALA A 119 8.14 6.31 3.04
C ALA A 119 9.25 6.01 4.03
N GLU A 120 10.17 5.13 3.68
CA GLU A 120 11.44 5.01 4.38
C GLU A 120 12.47 5.87 3.66
N VAL A 121 13.23 6.65 4.43
CA VAL A 121 14.26 7.57 3.95
C VAL A 121 15.44 7.53 4.92
N ASP A 122 16.60 7.20 4.43
CA ASP A 122 17.86 7.16 5.19
C ASP A 122 17.77 6.31 6.48
N GLY A 123 17.04 5.20 6.43
CA GLY A 123 16.87 4.27 7.56
C GLY A 123 15.74 4.64 8.53
N GLU A 124 14.92 5.65 8.25
CA GLU A 124 13.82 6.09 9.10
C GLU A 124 12.50 6.19 8.33
N LEU A 125 11.38 5.89 9.00
CA LEU A 125 10.07 6.21 8.45
C LEU A 125 9.85 7.73 8.49
N ARG A 126 9.28 8.27 7.39
CA ARG A 126 8.92 9.67 7.23
C ARG A 126 7.52 9.81 6.66
N VAL A 127 6.77 10.78 7.14
CA VAL A 127 5.54 11.20 6.46
C VAL A 127 5.93 11.97 5.20
N TRP A 128 5.40 11.55 4.06
CA TRP A 128 5.78 12.13 2.77
C TRP A 128 4.90 13.32 2.40
N SER A 129 5.51 14.50 2.29
CA SER A 129 4.85 15.71 1.82
C SER A 129 4.79 15.76 0.28
N GLU A 130 3.62 16.12 -0.27
CA GLU A 130 3.44 16.35 -1.71
C GLU A 130 4.08 17.66 -2.19
N ARG A 131 4.45 18.54 -1.27
CA ARG A 131 5.02 19.86 -1.55
C ARG A 131 6.27 20.07 -0.72
N ARG A 132 7.13 20.98 -1.19
CA ARG A 132 8.27 21.47 -0.41
C ARG A 132 7.78 21.92 0.96
N VAL A 133 8.46 21.48 2.00
CA VAL A 133 8.09 21.80 3.37
C VAL A 133 8.59 23.19 3.71
N ASP A 134 7.65 24.04 4.07
CA ASP A 134 7.79 25.32 4.72
C ASP A 134 6.95 25.34 6.02
N GLU A 135 6.88 26.44 6.72
CA GLU A 135 6.16 26.55 7.99
C GLU A 135 4.65 26.23 7.83
N GLU A 136 4.01 26.70 6.75
CA GLU A 136 2.59 26.44 6.48
C GLU A 136 2.34 24.94 6.20
N VAL A 137 3.18 24.32 5.37
CA VAL A 137 3.10 22.91 5.04
C VAL A 137 3.37 22.05 6.28
N SER A 138 4.41 22.38 7.06
CA SER A 138 4.70 21.70 8.32
C SER A 138 3.51 21.74 9.28
N ALA A 139 2.96 22.94 9.50
CA ALA A 139 1.78 23.12 10.35
C ALA A 139 0.57 22.33 9.84
N PHE A 140 0.31 22.31 8.52
CA PHE A 140 -0.76 21.50 7.95
C PHE A 140 -0.59 20.01 8.23
N TYR A 141 0.62 19.47 8.03
CA TYR A 141 0.87 18.06 8.27
C TYR A 141 0.70 17.72 9.75
N HIS A 142 1.31 18.46 10.66
CA HIS A 142 1.21 18.21 12.10
C HIS A 142 -0.21 18.39 12.67
N GLN A 143 -0.96 19.39 12.19
CA GLN A 143 -2.25 19.72 12.77
C GLN A 143 -3.43 19.03 12.06
N ARG A 144 -3.27 18.60 10.81
CA ARG A 144 -4.40 18.12 9.99
C ARG A 144 -4.20 16.73 9.43
N PHE A 145 -3.01 16.41 8.92
CA PHE A 145 -2.78 15.11 8.27
C PHE A 145 -2.30 14.03 9.25
N ASN A 146 -1.22 14.28 9.98
CA ASN A 146 -0.65 13.28 10.90
C ASN A 146 -1.66 12.77 11.93
N PRO A 147 -2.56 13.61 12.51
CA PRO A 147 -3.62 13.11 13.38
C PRO A 147 -4.56 12.08 12.72
N THR A 148 -4.67 12.07 11.40
CA THR A 148 -5.47 11.04 10.68
C THR A 148 -4.76 9.69 10.59
N LEU A 149 -3.45 9.66 10.82
CA LEU A 149 -2.63 8.45 10.85
C LEU A 149 -2.49 7.87 12.28
N GLU A 150 -2.68 8.68 13.31
CA GLU A 150 -2.56 8.25 14.72
C GLU A 150 -3.42 7.02 15.06
N PRO A 151 -4.68 6.89 14.60
CA PRO A 151 -5.49 5.71 14.87
C PRO A 151 -4.87 4.41 14.35
N LEU A 152 -3.97 4.47 13.36
CA LEU A 152 -3.27 3.29 12.86
C LEU A 152 -2.29 2.73 13.88
N LEU A 153 -1.80 3.53 14.83
CA LEU A 153 -0.91 3.08 15.90
C LEU A 153 -1.59 2.12 16.89
N GLU A 154 -2.92 2.13 16.95
CA GLU A 154 -3.70 1.22 17.81
C GLU A 154 -3.91 -0.17 17.17
N LEU A 155 -3.55 -0.34 15.90
CA LEU A 155 -3.67 -1.63 15.20
C LEU A 155 -2.58 -2.60 15.66
N ASP A 156 -2.86 -3.91 15.55
CA ASP A 156 -1.90 -4.95 15.91
C ASP A 156 -0.91 -5.24 14.76
N PHE A 157 0.19 -4.48 14.73
CA PHE A 157 1.30 -4.68 13.79
C PHE A 157 2.65 -4.47 14.49
N ASP A 158 3.68 -5.08 13.95
CA ASP A 158 5.10 -4.89 14.32
C ASP A 158 5.98 -4.60 13.09
N ARG A 159 5.37 -4.58 11.89
CA ARG A 159 6.03 -4.33 10.62
C ARG A 159 5.31 -3.21 9.86
N VAL A 160 6.09 -2.38 9.19
CA VAL A 160 5.59 -1.41 8.21
C VAL A 160 6.22 -1.69 6.86
N LEU A 161 5.37 -1.91 5.87
CA LEU A 161 5.78 -2.08 4.48
C LEU A 161 5.46 -0.79 3.74
N VAL A 162 6.42 -0.29 3.00
CA VAL A 162 6.30 0.94 2.22
C VAL A 162 6.60 0.66 0.76
N THR A 163 6.04 1.45 -0.15
CA THR A 163 6.35 1.33 -1.59
C THR A 163 7.59 2.11 -1.98
N HIS A 164 8.09 2.97 -1.10
CA HIS A 164 9.29 3.77 -1.30
C HIS A 164 10.25 3.60 -0.13
N GLY A 165 11.42 3.03 -0.40
CA GLY A 165 12.44 2.67 0.58
C GLY A 165 12.33 1.23 1.08
N GLU A 166 13.02 0.92 2.16
CA GLU A 166 13.10 -0.42 2.74
C GLU A 166 12.01 -0.66 3.79
N PRO A 167 11.45 -1.88 3.87
CA PRO A 167 10.44 -2.19 4.88
C PRO A 167 11.03 -2.15 6.29
N ARG A 168 10.23 -1.74 7.27
CA ARG A 168 10.58 -1.80 8.69
C ARG A 168 9.99 -3.08 9.30
N LEU A 169 10.85 -4.03 9.62
CA LEU A 169 10.45 -5.37 10.06
C LEU A 169 10.49 -5.57 11.57
N LYS A 170 10.92 -4.54 12.31
CA LYS A 170 11.00 -4.52 13.79
C LYS A 170 10.75 -3.10 14.28
N ASP A 171 10.20 -2.98 15.46
CA ASP A 171 9.96 -1.71 16.17
C ASP A 171 9.20 -0.67 15.31
N ALA A 172 8.45 -1.17 14.29
CA ALA A 172 7.87 -0.33 13.25
C ALA A 172 6.74 0.57 13.78
N ARG A 173 6.07 0.17 14.87
CA ARG A 173 5.06 1.01 15.54
C ARG A 173 5.70 2.25 16.15
N GLU A 174 6.80 2.08 16.89
CA GLU A 174 7.55 3.16 17.51
C GLU A 174 8.17 4.08 16.47
N GLU A 175 8.65 3.50 15.36
CA GLU A 175 9.18 4.26 14.23
C GLU A 175 8.09 5.08 13.56
N LEU A 176 6.92 4.51 13.29
CA LEU A 176 5.78 5.24 12.75
C LEU A 176 5.35 6.36 13.71
N ALA A 177 5.28 6.09 15.01
CA ALA A 177 4.96 7.11 15.99
C ALA A 177 6.00 8.26 16.04
N ARG A 178 7.28 7.98 15.80
CA ARG A 178 8.31 9.01 15.62
C ARG A 178 8.11 9.79 14.33
N ALA A 179 7.84 9.11 13.22
CA ALA A 179 7.59 9.74 11.92
C ALA A 179 6.43 10.74 11.97
N LEU A 180 5.35 10.43 12.71
CA LEU A 180 4.20 11.34 12.86
C LEU A 180 4.54 12.62 13.65
N ARG A 181 5.60 12.61 14.47
CA ARG A 181 6.06 13.77 15.23
C ARG A 181 7.20 14.54 14.56
N ALA A 182 7.88 13.90 13.61
CA ALA A 182 8.97 14.51 12.85
C ALA A 182 8.46 15.43 11.75
N GLU A 183 9.32 16.34 11.29
CA GLU A 183 9.02 17.13 10.10
C GLU A 183 8.71 16.24 8.90
N PRO A 184 7.65 16.55 8.13
CA PRO A 184 7.36 15.81 6.91
C PRO A 184 8.52 15.90 5.93
N TRP A 185 8.76 14.81 5.23
CA TRP A 185 9.83 14.74 4.24
C TRP A 185 9.30 15.09 2.85
N TYR A 186 10.10 15.80 2.09
CA TYR A 186 9.81 16.12 0.70
C TYR A 186 10.96 15.68 -0.21
N HIS A 187 10.64 14.81 -1.17
CA HIS A 187 11.62 14.44 -2.19
C HIS A 187 11.81 15.60 -3.16
N ARG A 188 13.04 16.05 -3.31
CA ARG A 188 13.43 16.89 -4.45
C ARG A 188 13.74 15.96 -5.62
N ALA A 189 12.88 16.00 -6.64
CA ALA A 189 13.22 15.45 -7.94
C ALA A 189 14.35 16.26 -8.58
#